data_443665aa0601ca220cb0debe996d085a
#
_entry.id   443665aa0601ca220cb0debe996d085a
#
_cell.length_a   1.000
_cell.length_b   1.000
_cell.length_c   1.000
_cell.angle_alpha   90.00
_cell.angle_beta   90.00
_cell.angle_gamma   90.00
#
_symmetry.space_group_name_H-M   'P 1'
#
loop_
_entity.id
_entity.type
_entity.pdbx_description
1 polymer ?
#
loop_
_entity_poly.entity_id
_entity_poly.type
_entity_poly.pdbx_seq_one_letter_code
_entity_poly.pdbx_strand_id
1 'polypeptide(L)'
;GDMFTCVAQCRAPDLVRGRESADYTAKGVFLLAYAKGSVMGTRPERVPLRYVPAYWTRALQEGVAAAVPPDAAPLVTALLTGDKTGLPDADYAALQRAGLAHAVAVSGLHIGFLAQLAVALAGSRYRRRAALLAVPLMVVYALAVGCTPSVLRAVVMHTLLLLGAILGRETDPPTSLSFALMLLLLQNPYAARSVSLQLSFASVAGIAAFSGRVHDWLWGGFRFPKEKKRLRRLPGALCHGAVTSL
;
A
#
# COMPACT_ATOMS: atom_id res chain seq x y z
N GLY A 1 -4.82 21.11 -10.05
CA GLY A 1 -4.92 20.43 -11.27
C GLY A 1 -4.80 21.36 -12.47
N ASP A 2 -3.61 21.37 -13.05
CA ASP A 2 -3.41 22.12 -14.30
C ASP A 2 -4.25 21.46 -15.41
N MET A 3 -4.85 22.27 -16.27
CA MET A 3 -5.58 21.80 -17.44
C MET A 3 -4.64 21.83 -18.64
N PHE A 4 -4.52 20.72 -19.34
CA PHE A 4 -3.70 20.60 -20.54
C PHE A 4 -4.59 20.46 -21.76
N THR A 5 -4.35 21.30 -22.77
CA THR A 5 -5.01 21.19 -24.07
C THR A 5 -3.95 20.79 -25.09
N CYS A 6 -4.14 19.65 -25.72
CA CYS A 6 -3.24 19.15 -26.74
C CYS A 6 -4.00 18.29 -27.75
N VAL A 7 -3.44 18.15 -28.94
CA VAL A 7 -3.86 17.12 -29.89
C VAL A 7 -3.19 15.81 -29.47
N ALA A 8 -3.97 14.78 -29.18
CA ALA A 8 -3.46 13.51 -28.72
C ALA A 8 -3.89 12.36 -29.63
N GLN A 9 -2.97 11.43 -29.88
CA GLN A 9 -3.28 10.16 -30.50
C GLN A 9 -3.67 9.16 -29.41
N CYS A 10 -4.93 8.72 -29.42
CA CYS A 10 -5.42 7.72 -28.49
C CYS A 10 -5.15 6.32 -29.02
N ARG A 11 -4.67 5.42 -28.13
CA ARG A 11 -4.47 4.00 -28.42
C ARG A 11 -5.06 3.16 -27.31
N ALA A 12 -5.53 1.97 -27.68
CA ALA A 12 -5.95 0.97 -26.71
C ALA A 12 -4.72 0.49 -25.90
N PRO A 13 -4.84 0.28 -24.58
CA PRO A 13 -3.73 -0.05 -23.71
C PRO A 13 -3.34 -1.53 -23.73
N ASP A 14 -4.09 -2.37 -24.42
CA ASP A 14 -3.89 -3.81 -24.57
C ASP A 14 -2.70 -4.17 -25.49
N LEU A 15 -2.31 -3.26 -26.37
CA LEU A 15 -1.17 -3.42 -27.28
C LEU A 15 -0.03 -2.48 -26.91
N VAL A 16 0.97 -3.00 -26.19
CA VAL A 16 2.20 -2.26 -25.85
C VAL A 16 3.37 -2.81 -26.65
N ARG A 17 3.96 -1.97 -27.51
CA ARG A 17 5.09 -2.34 -28.40
C ARG A 17 4.83 -3.61 -29.22
N GLY A 18 3.57 -3.79 -29.69
CA GLY A 18 3.18 -4.95 -30.51
C GLY A 18 2.98 -6.25 -29.73
N ARG A 19 2.97 -6.22 -28.41
CA ARG A 19 2.64 -7.38 -27.55
C ARG A 19 1.38 -7.07 -26.75
N GLU A 20 0.52 -8.08 -26.63
CA GLU A 20 -0.64 -7.99 -25.74
C GLU A 20 -0.16 -7.87 -24.29
N SER A 21 -0.62 -6.84 -23.60
CA SER A 21 -0.32 -6.61 -22.20
C SER A 21 -1.59 -6.21 -21.46
N ALA A 22 -1.91 -6.96 -20.41
CA ALA A 22 -3.02 -6.65 -19.53
C ALA A 22 -2.65 -5.67 -18.40
N ASP A 23 -1.39 -5.20 -18.33
CA ASP A 23 -0.88 -4.44 -17.19
C ASP A 23 -1.60 -3.10 -16.99
N TYR A 24 -1.93 -2.43 -18.08
CA TYR A 24 -2.64 -1.14 -18.01
C TYR A 24 -4.11 -1.32 -17.65
N THR A 25 -4.79 -2.26 -18.28
CA THR A 25 -6.21 -2.55 -18.00
C THR A 25 -6.40 -3.07 -16.57
N ALA A 26 -5.46 -3.90 -16.09
CA ALA A 26 -5.44 -4.37 -14.70
C ALA A 26 -5.23 -3.23 -13.68
N LYS A 27 -4.59 -2.12 -14.09
CA LYS A 27 -4.44 -0.90 -13.28
C LYS A 27 -5.59 0.10 -13.46
N GLY A 28 -6.60 -0.25 -14.26
CA GLY A 28 -7.75 0.63 -14.53
C GLY A 28 -7.47 1.70 -15.61
N VAL A 29 -6.42 1.54 -16.40
CA VAL A 29 -6.10 2.43 -17.52
C VAL A 29 -6.66 1.82 -18.81
N PHE A 30 -7.70 2.43 -19.37
CA PHE A 30 -8.40 1.93 -20.57
C PHE A 30 -8.07 2.71 -21.83
N LEU A 31 -7.30 3.79 -21.72
CA LEU A 31 -6.91 4.62 -22.85
C LEU A 31 -5.51 5.19 -22.63
N LEU A 32 -4.65 5.07 -23.62
CA LEU A 32 -3.35 5.73 -23.67
C LEU A 32 -3.44 6.89 -24.67
N ALA A 33 -3.17 8.11 -24.20
CA ALA A 33 -3.16 9.31 -25.03
C ALA A 33 -1.71 9.82 -25.17
N TYR A 34 -1.23 9.90 -26.38
CA TYR A 34 0.09 10.44 -26.71
C TYR A 34 -0.07 11.82 -27.30
N ALA A 35 0.40 12.85 -26.61
CA ALA A 35 0.35 14.21 -27.11
C ALA A 35 1.21 14.36 -28.37
N LYS A 36 0.65 14.99 -29.40
CA LYS A 36 1.34 15.36 -30.62
C LYS A 36 1.38 16.90 -30.75
N GLY A 37 2.58 17.46 -30.85
CA GLY A 37 2.75 18.92 -31.01
C GLY A 37 2.85 19.65 -29.66
N SER A 38 2.47 20.94 -29.69
CA SER A 38 2.54 21.80 -28.51
C SER A 38 1.45 21.47 -27.51
N VAL A 39 1.83 21.39 -26.23
CA VAL A 39 0.93 21.21 -25.11
C VAL A 39 0.74 22.57 -24.43
N MET A 40 -0.50 23.09 -24.43
CA MET A 40 -0.84 24.30 -23.69
C MET A 40 -1.36 23.91 -22.31
N GLY A 41 -0.70 24.41 -21.26
CA GLY A 41 -1.11 24.22 -19.87
C GLY A 41 -1.71 25.51 -19.32
N THR A 42 -2.91 25.43 -18.76
CA THR A 42 -3.55 26.53 -18.02
C THR A 42 -3.67 26.14 -16.55
N ARG A 43 -3.24 27.04 -15.68
CA ARG A 43 -3.34 26.83 -14.24
C ARG A 43 -4.66 27.41 -13.75
N PRO A 44 -5.55 26.62 -13.14
CA PRO A 44 -6.81 27.13 -12.61
C PRO A 44 -6.55 28.04 -11.39
N GLU A 45 -7.32 29.10 -11.23
CA GLU A 45 -7.23 30.01 -10.08
C GLU A 45 -7.56 29.32 -8.76
N ARG A 46 -8.40 28.30 -8.79
CA ARG A 46 -8.79 27.53 -7.59
C ARG A 46 -8.44 26.06 -7.78
N VAL A 47 -7.74 25.48 -6.82
CA VAL A 47 -7.43 24.07 -6.80
C VAL A 47 -8.67 23.28 -6.34
N PRO A 48 -9.24 22.38 -7.17
CA PRO A 48 -10.35 21.54 -6.74
C PRO A 48 -9.95 20.67 -5.55
N LEU A 49 -10.89 20.44 -4.61
CA LEU A 49 -10.67 19.67 -3.39
C LEU A 49 -10.06 18.27 -3.63
N ARG A 50 -10.33 17.68 -4.79
CA ARG A 50 -9.76 16.38 -5.19
C ARG A 50 -8.23 16.38 -5.32
N TYR A 51 -7.59 17.55 -5.45
CA TYR A 51 -6.12 17.69 -5.55
C TYR A 51 -5.46 18.09 -4.23
N VAL A 52 -6.24 18.32 -3.17
CA VAL A 52 -5.69 18.61 -1.83
C VAL A 52 -4.70 17.55 -1.36
N PRO A 53 -4.92 16.22 -1.59
CA PRO A 53 -3.93 15.21 -1.22
C PRO A 53 -2.58 15.39 -1.93
N ALA A 54 -2.57 15.83 -3.18
CA ALA A 54 -1.32 16.11 -3.89
C ALA A 54 -0.54 17.29 -3.29
N TYR A 55 -1.23 18.22 -2.67
CA TYR A 55 -0.62 19.31 -1.89
C TYR A 55 0.11 18.77 -0.63
N TRP A 56 -0.51 17.82 0.05
CA TRP A 56 0.12 17.18 1.22
C TRP A 56 1.35 16.37 0.84
N THR A 57 1.30 15.66 -0.29
CA THR A 57 2.49 14.96 -0.82
C THR A 57 3.63 15.95 -1.05
N ARG A 58 3.33 17.08 -1.67
CA ARG A 58 4.31 18.13 -1.94
C ARG A 58 4.88 18.74 -0.67
N ALA A 59 4.03 19.08 0.30
CA ALA A 59 4.47 19.59 1.61
C ALA A 59 5.36 18.57 2.34
N LEU A 60 5.05 17.28 2.20
CA LEU A 60 5.84 16.20 2.78
C LEU A 60 7.21 16.07 2.09
N GLN A 61 7.26 16.19 0.77
CA GLN A 61 8.50 16.20 -0.01
C GLN A 61 9.39 17.40 0.34
N GLU A 62 8.80 18.60 0.45
CA GLU A 62 9.48 19.82 0.86
C GLU A 62 10.00 19.70 2.31
N GLY A 63 9.21 19.11 3.22
CA GLY A 63 9.63 18.84 4.60
C GLY A 63 10.80 17.86 4.67
N VAL A 64 10.80 16.82 3.86
CA VAL A 64 11.92 15.87 3.76
C VAL A 64 13.16 16.55 3.22
N ALA A 65 13.02 17.35 2.16
CA ALA A 65 14.14 18.08 1.56
C ALA A 65 14.77 19.10 2.54
N ALA A 66 13.98 19.65 3.46
CA ALA A 66 14.48 20.56 4.49
C ALA A 66 15.14 19.86 5.69
N ALA A 67 14.69 18.64 6.02
CA ALA A 67 15.11 17.91 7.21
C ALA A 67 16.24 16.90 6.98
N VAL A 68 16.47 16.49 5.73
CA VAL A 68 17.39 15.40 5.35
C VAL A 68 18.50 15.95 4.45
N PRO A 69 19.75 15.46 4.57
CA PRO A 69 20.82 15.83 3.65
C PRO A 69 20.43 15.60 2.17
N PRO A 70 20.88 16.49 1.25
CA PRO A 70 20.47 16.46 -0.15
C PRO A 70 20.77 15.13 -0.84
N ASP A 71 21.81 14.41 -0.43
CA ASP A 71 22.18 13.11 -0.98
C ASP A 71 21.18 12.01 -0.60
N ALA A 72 20.57 12.08 0.57
CA ALA A 72 19.63 11.09 1.08
C ALA A 72 18.15 11.46 0.82
N ALA A 73 17.86 12.75 0.60
CA ALA A 73 16.50 13.26 0.43
C ALA A 73 15.72 12.56 -0.70
N PRO A 74 16.30 12.28 -1.89
CA PRO A 74 15.58 11.57 -2.95
C PRO A 74 15.16 10.15 -2.54
N LEU A 75 16.03 9.43 -1.84
CA LEU A 75 15.73 8.08 -1.36
C LEU A 75 14.63 8.10 -0.28
N VAL A 76 14.73 9.00 0.69
CA VAL A 76 13.72 9.14 1.75
C VAL A 76 12.37 9.56 1.18
N THR A 77 12.36 10.47 0.21
CA THR A 77 11.13 10.87 -0.52
C THR A 77 10.52 9.68 -1.24
N ALA A 78 11.33 8.91 -1.97
CA ALA A 78 10.87 7.72 -2.68
C ALA A 78 10.31 6.66 -1.72
N LEU A 79 10.93 6.47 -0.56
CA LEU A 79 10.46 5.54 0.47
C LEU A 79 9.12 5.99 1.08
N LEU A 80 8.92 7.28 1.32
CA LEU A 80 7.71 7.79 1.97
C LEU A 80 6.53 7.97 1.01
N THR A 81 6.79 8.42 -0.20
CA THR A 81 5.72 8.79 -1.16
C THR A 81 5.62 7.84 -2.35
N GLY A 82 6.63 7.00 -2.57
CA GLY A 82 6.75 6.15 -3.77
C GLY A 82 7.18 6.92 -5.02
N ASP A 83 7.45 8.21 -4.89
CA ASP A 83 7.90 9.05 -6.00
C ASP A 83 9.41 8.84 -6.24
N LYS A 84 9.72 8.28 -7.39
CA LYS A 84 11.09 7.93 -7.81
C LYS A 84 11.71 8.99 -8.72
N THR A 85 11.01 10.06 -9.04
CA THR A 85 11.44 11.04 -10.05
C THR A 85 12.74 11.74 -9.69
N GLY A 86 13.02 11.90 -8.40
CA GLY A 86 14.25 12.49 -7.91
C GLY A 86 15.39 11.50 -7.63
N LEU A 87 15.15 10.19 -7.75
CA LEU A 87 16.15 9.18 -7.43
C LEU A 87 17.08 8.94 -8.63
N PRO A 88 18.40 9.06 -8.47
CA PRO A 88 19.36 8.77 -9.53
C PRO A 88 19.23 7.32 -10.04
N ASP A 89 19.35 7.12 -11.34
CA ASP A 89 19.25 5.79 -11.97
C ASP A 89 20.26 4.80 -11.40
N ALA A 90 21.47 5.27 -11.06
CA ALA A 90 22.52 4.46 -10.44
C ALA A 90 22.10 3.89 -9.08
N ASP A 91 21.46 4.71 -8.25
CA ASP A 91 20.99 4.32 -6.91
C ASP A 91 19.80 3.37 -7.03
N TYR A 92 18.88 3.65 -7.96
CA TYR A 92 17.78 2.73 -8.22
C TYR A 92 18.26 1.37 -8.73
N ALA A 93 19.26 1.34 -9.63
CA ALA A 93 19.88 0.11 -10.10
C ALA A 93 20.62 -0.64 -8.97
N ALA A 94 21.25 0.08 -8.04
CA ALA A 94 21.86 -0.52 -6.85
C ALA A 94 20.83 -1.18 -5.95
N LEU A 95 19.70 -0.50 -5.71
CA LEU A 95 18.56 -1.06 -4.95
C LEU A 95 17.95 -2.29 -5.63
N GLN A 96 17.87 -2.29 -6.96
CA GLN A 96 17.41 -3.47 -7.71
C GLN A 96 18.36 -4.66 -7.55
N ARG A 97 19.66 -4.43 -7.65
CA ARG A 97 20.69 -5.47 -7.46
C ARG A 97 20.69 -6.02 -6.03
N ALA A 98 20.42 -5.17 -5.05
CA ALA A 98 20.27 -5.57 -3.65
C ALA A 98 18.91 -6.25 -3.33
N GLY A 99 17.98 -6.34 -4.30
CA GLY A 99 16.64 -6.88 -4.08
C GLY A 99 15.71 -5.96 -3.30
N LEU A 100 16.11 -4.70 -3.04
CA LEU A 100 15.39 -3.73 -2.23
C LEU A 100 14.49 -2.79 -3.04
N ALA A 101 14.36 -3.00 -4.36
CA ALA A 101 13.53 -2.16 -5.23
C ALA A 101 12.05 -2.13 -4.79
N HIS A 102 11.57 -3.17 -4.13
CA HIS A 102 10.21 -3.24 -3.59
C HIS A 102 9.97 -2.31 -2.39
N ALA A 103 11.03 -1.96 -1.64
CA ALA A 103 10.93 -1.06 -0.51
C ALA A 103 10.66 0.39 -0.95
N VAL A 104 11.14 0.78 -2.13
CA VAL A 104 10.93 2.11 -2.72
C VAL A 104 9.53 2.26 -3.34
N ALA A 105 8.81 1.17 -3.52
CA ALA A 105 7.41 1.21 -3.91
C ALA A 105 6.54 1.26 -2.63
N VAL A 106 5.60 2.22 -2.57
CA VAL A 106 4.67 2.24 -1.44
C VAL A 106 3.89 0.94 -1.41
N SER A 107 4.00 0.23 -0.32
CA SER A 107 3.49 -1.13 -0.15
C SER A 107 2.49 -1.21 1.01
N GLY A 108 1.89 -2.39 1.17
CA GLY A 108 1.04 -2.69 2.31
C GLY A 108 1.73 -2.52 3.67
N LEU A 109 3.05 -2.62 3.72
CA LEU A 109 3.84 -2.41 4.93
C LEU A 109 3.64 -0.99 5.50
N HIS A 110 3.63 0.04 4.65
CA HIS A 110 3.42 1.43 5.07
C HIS A 110 2.03 1.62 5.70
N ILE A 111 1.01 1.02 5.09
CA ILE A 111 -0.37 1.05 5.61
C ILE A 111 -0.45 0.29 6.95
N GLY A 112 0.18 -0.89 7.04
CA GLY A 112 0.26 -1.65 8.28
C GLY A 112 0.97 -0.90 9.40
N PHE A 113 2.06 -0.21 9.09
CA PHE A 113 2.78 0.63 10.05
C PHE A 113 1.91 1.79 10.56
N LEU A 114 1.20 2.49 9.66
CA LEU A 114 0.26 3.55 10.04
C LEU A 114 -0.88 3.03 10.93
N ALA A 115 -1.42 1.85 10.61
CA ALA A 115 -2.44 1.22 11.43
C ALA A 115 -1.91 0.87 12.84
N GLN A 116 -0.69 0.32 12.92
CA GLN A 116 -0.06 0.01 14.20
C GLN A 116 0.27 1.27 15.00
N LEU A 117 0.75 2.33 14.36
CA LEU A 117 0.99 3.62 14.99
C LEU A 117 -0.29 4.20 15.59
N ALA A 118 -1.41 4.16 14.85
CA ALA A 118 -2.70 4.61 15.35
C ALA A 118 -3.17 3.78 16.56
N VAL A 119 -2.94 2.46 16.55
CA VAL A 119 -3.22 1.59 17.70
C VAL A 119 -2.34 1.94 18.88
N ALA A 120 -1.06 2.22 18.68
CA ALA A 120 -0.12 2.60 19.73
C ALA A 120 -0.52 3.95 20.37
N LEU A 121 -0.90 4.94 19.56
CA LEU A 121 -1.33 6.27 20.02
C LEU A 121 -2.68 6.23 20.76
N ALA A 122 -3.62 5.41 20.28
CA ALA A 122 -4.94 5.28 20.92
C ALA A 122 -4.92 4.44 22.20
N GLY A 123 -3.84 3.67 22.39
CA GLY A 123 -3.72 2.66 23.44
C GLY A 123 -4.42 1.33 23.06
N SER A 124 -3.72 0.22 23.24
CA SER A 124 -4.16 -1.13 22.86
C SER A 124 -5.49 -1.56 23.52
N ARG A 125 -5.87 -0.90 24.62
CA ARG A 125 -7.13 -1.14 25.36
C ARG A 125 -8.36 -0.61 24.61
N TYR A 126 -8.19 0.42 23.76
CA TYR A 126 -9.30 1.12 23.09
C TYR A 126 -9.36 0.79 21.60
N ARG A 127 -9.57 -0.48 21.26
CA ARG A 127 -9.62 -0.98 19.86
C ARG A 127 -10.52 -0.14 18.94
N ARG A 128 -11.69 0.30 19.44
CA ARG A 128 -12.62 1.15 18.66
C ARG A 128 -12.03 2.52 18.34
N ARG A 129 -11.38 3.16 19.33
CA ARG A 129 -10.72 4.47 19.12
C ARG A 129 -9.53 4.34 18.17
N ALA A 130 -8.76 3.28 18.31
CA ALA A 130 -7.66 2.97 17.40
C ALA A 130 -8.13 2.83 15.95
N ALA A 131 -9.22 2.11 15.72
CA ALA A 131 -9.78 1.95 14.39
C ALA A 131 -10.36 3.26 13.82
N LEU A 132 -11.01 4.08 14.65
CA LEU A 132 -11.52 5.40 14.25
C LEU A 132 -10.40 6.37 13.86
N LEU A 133 -9.21 6.23 14.42
CA LEU A 133 -8.03 7.01 14.03
C LEU A 133 -7.29 6.41 12.84
N ALA A 134 -7.14 5.08 12.81
CA ALA A 134 -6.38 4.38 11.79
C ALA A 134 -7.02 4.49 10.40
N VAL A 135 -8.34 4.29 10.30
CA VAL A 135 -9.03 4.29 9.00
C VAL A 135 -8.88 5.63 8.27
N PRO A 136 -9.21 6.80 8.86
CA PRO A 136 -9.01 8.07 8.17
C PRO A 136 -7.54 8.35 7.89
N LEU A 137 -6.62 8.00 8.79
CA LEU A 137 -5.18 8.18 8.57
C LEU A 137 -4.70 7.38 7.35
N MET A 138 -5.10 6.12 7.22
CA MET A 138 -4.76 5.28 6.07
C MET A 138 -5.37 5.82 4.77
N VAL A 139 -6.63 6.30 4.81
CA VAL A 139 -7.29 6.89 3.64
C VAL A 139 -6.58 8.17 3.20
N VAL A 140 -6.27 9.07 4.14
CA VAL A 140 -5.53 10.31 3.85
C VAL A 140 -4.18 10.00 3.23
N TYR A 141 -3.44 9.04 3.80
CA TYR A 141 -2.16 8.62 3.25
C TYR A 141 -2.31 7.99 1.85
N ALA A 142 -3.31 7.14 1.63
CA ALA A 142 -3.57 6.55 0.31
C ALA A 142 -3.85 7.62 -0.76
N LEU A 143 -4.64 8.62 -0.40
CA LEU A 143 -4.91 9.76 -1.27
C LEU A 143 -3.64 10.58 -1.54
N ALA A 144 -2.80 10.80 -0.55
CA ALA A 144 -1.54 11.53 -0.67
C ALA A 144 -0.54 10.81 -1.60
N VAL A 145 -0.48 9.48 -1.54
CA VAL A 145 0.42 8.66 -2.37
C VAL A 145 -0.16 8.35 -3.76
N GLY A 146 -1.37 8.82 -4.07
CA GLY A 146 -2.01 8.68 -5.39
C GLY A 146 -2.79 7.39 -5.60
N CYS A 147 -3.27 6.74 -4.52
CA CYS A 147 -4.17 5.58 -4.57
C CYS A 147 -3.66 4.44 -5.46
N THR A 148 -2.37 4.12 -5.39
CA THR A 148 -1.83 3.00 -6.19
C THR A 148 -2.58 1.70 -5.88
N PRO A 149 -2.73 0.76 -6.83
CA PRO A 149 -3.46 -0.48 -6.60
C PRO A 149 -2.97 -1.28 -5.39
N SER A 150 -1.67 -1.23 -5.08
CA SER A 150 -1.08 -1.88 -3.92
C SER A 150 -1.55 -1.26 -2.60
N VAL A 151 -1.56 0.07 -2.54
CA VAL A 151 -2.01 0.84 -1.37
C VAL A 151 -3.50 0.65 -1.14
N LEU A 152 -4.33 0.71 -2.20
CA LEU A 152 -5.77 0.48 -2.10
C LEU A 152 -6.09 -0.91 -1.54
N ARG A 153 -5.41 -1.96 -2.00
CA ARG A 153 -5.59 -3.31 -1.44
C ARG A 153 -5.31 -3.35 0.05
N ALA A 154 -4.18 -2.76 0.45
CA ALA A 154 -3.78 -2.73 1.86
C ALA A 154 -4.80 -1.95 2.71
N VAL A 155 -5.25 -0.78 2.26
CA VAL A 155 -6.26 0.02 2.96
C VAL A 155 -7.56 -0.77 3.12
N VAL A 156 -8.06 -1.40 2.05
CA VAL A 156 -9.29 -2.22 2.11
C VAL A 156 -9.14 -3.36 3.10
N MET A 157 -8.05 -4.13 3.02
CA MET A 157 -7.81 -5.25 3.94
C MET A 157 -7.72 -4.80 5.39
N HIS A 158 -6.92 -3.77 5.70
CA HIS A 158 -6.77 -3.28 7.07
C HIS A 158 -8.06 -2.65 7.60
N THR A 159 -8.80 -1.93 6.75
CA THR A 159 -10.11 -1.37 7.14
C THR A 159 -11.09 -2.47 7.51
N LEU A 160 -11.16 -3.55 6.74
CA LEU A 160 -12.03 -4.69 7.05
C LEU A 160 -11.66 -5.36 8.37
N LEU A 161 -10.36 -5.56 8.63
CA LEU A 161 -9.87 -6.11 9.89
C LEU A 161 -10.23 -5.21 11.08
N LEU A 162 -10.07 -3.89 10.93
CA LEU A 162 -10.42 -2.92 11.96
C LEU A 162 -11.93 -2.80 12.18
N LEU A 163 -12.74 -2.89 11.11
CA LEU A 163 -14.20 -2.92 11.22
C LEU A 163 -14.69 -4.14 12.00
N GLY A 164 -14.11 -5.32 11.78
CA GLY A 164 -14.40 -6.51 12.58
C GLY A 164 -14.18 -6.26 14.07
N ALA A 165 -13.07 -5.59 14.42
CA ALA A 165 -12.77 -5.22 15.80
C ALA A 165 -13.76 -4.19 16.39
N ILE A 166 -14.26 -3.24 15.58
CA ILE A 166 -15.30 -2.26 15.99
C ILE A 166 -16.62 -2.95 16.26
N LEU A 167 -17.02 -3.87 15.37
CA LEU A 167 -18.28 -4.59 15.45
C LEU A 167 -18.28 -5.67 16.55
N GLY A 168 -17.14 -5.87 17.24
CA GLY A 168 -17.00 -6.89 18.29
C GLY A 168 -17.09 -8.31 17.76
N ARG A 169 -16.88 -8.51 16.45
CA ARG A 169 -16.82 -9.83 15.83
C ARG A 169 -15.38 -10.34 15.83
N GLU A 170 -15.22 -11.64 16.00
CA GLU A 170 -13.94 -12.29 15.73
C GLU A 170 -13.61 -12.11 14.26
N THR A 171 -12.43 -11.54 14.00
CA THR A 171 -11.95 -11.37 12.63
C THR A 171 -11.49 -12.71 12.11
N ASP A 172 -12.21 -13.25 11.13
CA ASP A 172 -11.78 -14.42 10.38
C ASP A 172 -10.95 -13.96 9.16
N PRO A 173 -9.63 -14.19 9.17
CA PRO A 173 -8.75 -13.72 8.09
C PRO A 173 -9.16 -14.20 6.69
N PRO A 174 -9.55 -15.49 6.48
CA PRO A 174 -9.99 -15.95 5.17
C PRO A 174 -11.23 -15.22 4.65
N THR A 175 -12.23 -15.00 5.50
CA THR A 175 -13.46 -14.29 5.14
C THR A 175 -13.18 -12.82 4.80
N SER A 176 -12.34 -12.15 5.60
CA SER A 176 -11.94 -10.76 5.34
C SER A 176 -11.15 -10.64 4.02
N LEU A 177 -10.27 -11.61 3.74
CA LEU A 177 -9.49 -11.67 2.51
C LEU A 177 -10.40 -11.87 1.28
N SER A 178 -11.34 -12.82 1.35
CA SER A 178 -12.30 -13.09 0.28
C SER A 178 -13.19 -11.89 -0.01
N PHE A 179 -13.66 -11.20 1.03
CA PHE A 179 -14.47 -10.01 0.90
C PHE A 179 -13.68 -8.84 0.30
N ALA A 180 -12.42 -8.65 0.72
CA ALA A 180 -11.54 -7.65 0.12
C ALA A 180 -11.31 -7.93 -1.37
N LEU A 181 -11.07 -9.18 -1.75
CA LEU A 181 -10.91 -9.58 -3.15
C LEU A 181 -12.18 -9.27 -3.96
N MET A 182 -13.34 -9.63 -3.42
CA MET A 182 -14.63 -9.34 -4.06
C MET A 182 -14.81 -7.84 -4.32
N LEU A 183 -14.55 -6.98 -3.32
CA LEU A 183 -14.66 -5.53 -3.47
C LEU A 183 -13.72 -4.98 -4.56
N LEU A 184 -12.48 -5.44 -4.59
CA LEU A 184 -11.49 -4.99 -5.56
C LEU A 184 -11.85 -5.44 -6.98
N LEU A 185 -12.38 -6.66 -7.15
CA LEU A 185 -12.81 -7.17 -8.45
C LEU A 185 -14.11 -6.53 -8.94
N LEU A 186 -15.01 -6.12 -8.03
CA LEU A 186 -16.18 -5.34 -8.39
C LEU A 186 -15.79 -3.94 -8.93
N GLN A 187 -14.74 -3.35 -8.37
CA GLN A 187 -14.23 -2.07 -8.84
C GLN A 187 -13.53 -2.18 -10.21
N ASN A 188 -12.72 -3.22 -10.40
CA ASN A 188 -12.03 -3.49 -11.66
C ASN A 188 -11.87 -5.00 -11.88
N PRO A 189 -12.72 -5.66 -12.69
CA PRO A 189 -12.63 -7.09 -12.97
C PRO A 189 -11.28 -7.49 -13.62
N TYR A 190 -10.71 -6.60 -14.42
CA TYR A 190 -9.42 -6.85 -15.09
C TYR A 190 -8.24 -6.92 -14.10
N ALA A 191 -8.40 -6.42 -12.89
CA ALA A 191 -7.39 -6.52 -11.84
C ALA A 191 -7.05 -7.99 -11.50
N ALA A 192 -7.95 -8.95 -11.75
CA ALA A 192 -7.69 -10.38 -11.59
C ALA A 192 -6.48 -10.87 -12.41
N ARG A 193 -6.20 -10.23 -13.56
CA ARG A 193 -5.03 -10.55 -14.42
C ARG A 193 -3.73 -9.92 -13.92
N SER A 194 -3.78 -9.08 -12.89
CA SER A 194 -2.59 -8.45 -12.30
C SER A 194 -1.81 -9.44 -11.46
N VAL A 195 -0.57 -9.72 -11.85
CA VAL A 195 0.37 -10.55 -11.06
C VAL A 195 0.56 -9.98 -9.66
N SER A 196 0.58 -8.65 -9.53
CA SER A 196 0.72 -7.97 -8.23
C SER A 196 -0.45 -8.28 -7.29
N LEU A 197 -1.69 -8.33 -7.81
CA LEU A 197 -2.87 -8.71 -7.02
C LEU A 197 -2.78 -10.18 -6.63
N GLN A 198 -2.52 -11.06 -7.60
CA GLN A 198 -2.43 -12.51 -7.37
C GLN A 198 -1.38 -12.85 -6.30
N LEU A 199 -0.17 -12.29 -6.39
CA LEU A 199 0.90 -12.51 -5.42
C LEU A 199 0.54 -11.97 -4.03
N SER A 200 -0.07 -10.79 -3.95
CA SER A 200 -0.49 -10.20 -2.68
C SER A 200 -1.52 -11.08 -1.96
N PHE A 201 -2.56 -11.52 -2.67
CA PHE A 201 -3.59 -12.37 -2.08
C PHE A 201 -3.09 -13.78 -1.78
N ALA A 202 -2.27 -14.38 -2.66
CA ALA A 202 -1.65 -15.67 -2.41
C ALA A 202 -0.73 -15.66 -1.19
N SER A 203 0.04 -14.57 -0.99
CA SER A 203 0.91 -14.42 0.17
C SER A 203 0.10 -14.36 1.47
N VAL A 204 -0.94 -13.52 1.53
CA VAL A 204 -1.78 -13.41 2.74
C VAL A 204 -2.54 -14.70 3.00
N ALA A 205 -3.08 -15.35 1.96
CA ALA A 205 -3.75 -16.65 2.09
C ALA A 205 -2.77 -17.73 2.58
N GLY A 206 -1.55 -17.74 2.05
CA GLY A 206 -0.48 -18.65 2.48
C GLY A 206 -0.13 -18.46 3.95
N ILE A 207 0.06 -17.21 4.39
CA ILE A 207 0.32 -16.91 5.80
C ILE A 207 -0.86 -17.36 6.67
N ALA A 208 -2.09 -17.05 6.29
CA ALA A 208 -3.27 -17.45 7.04
C ALA A 208 -3.41 -18.98 7.17
N ALA A 209 -3.09 -19.71 6.08
CA ALA A 209 -3.22 -21.17 6.06
C ALA A 209 -2.07 -21.90 6.82
N PHE A 210 -0.85 -21.36 6.74
CA PHE A 210 0.35 -22.08 7.19
C PHE A 210 0.96 -21.54 8.47
N SER A 211 0.66 -20.28 8.90
CA SER A 211 1.29 -19.65 10.05
C SER A 211 1.15 -20.47 11.33
N GLY A 212 -0.01 -21.06 11.59
CA GLY A 212 -0.24 -21.92 12.74
C GLY A 212 0.62 -23.19 12.71
N ARG A 213 0.65 -23.88 11.57
CA ARG A 213 1.45 -25.10 11.40
C ARG A 213 2.94 -24.84 11.52
N VAL A 214 3.42 -23.76 10.90
CA VAL A 214 4.84 -23.35 10.98
C VAL A 214 5.21 -22.97 12.39
N HIS A 215 4.33 -22.23 13.08
CA HIS A 215 4.54 -21.89 14.50
C HIS A 215 4.63 -23.15 15.35
N ASP A 216 3.71 -24.09 15.21
CA ASP A 216 3.71 -25.33 15.99
C ASP A 216 4.91 -26.21 15.65
N TRP A 217 5.35 -26.25 14.42
CA TRP A 217 6.54 -26.98 14.00
C TRP A 217 7.84 -26.36 14.56
N LEU A 218 7.97 -25.03 14.50
CA LEU A 218 9.16 -24.34 15.01
C LEU A 218 9.26 -24.34 16.53
N TRP A 219 8.13 -24.18 17.22
CA TRP A 219 8.10 -23.99 18.67
C TRP A 219 7.52 -25.18 19.42
N GLY A 220 6.87 -26.12 18.74
CA GLY A 220 6.28 -27.34 19.36
C GLY A 220 7.32 -28.28 19.99
N GLY A 221 8.56 -28.23 19.48
CA GLY A 221 9.70 -28.95 20.10
C GLY A 221 10.31 -28.28 21.33
N PHE A 222 10.06 -26.99 21.54
CA PHE A 222 10.58 -26.23 22.68
C PHE A 222 9.55 -26.28 23.83
N ARG A 223 9.75 -27.22 24.77
CA ARG A 223 9.03 -27.21 26.05
C ARG A 223 9.56 -26.06 26.92
N PHE A 224 8.95 -24.86 26.78
CA PHE A 224 9.21 -23.81 27.75
C PHE A 224 8.66 -24.23 29.14
N PRO A 225 9.45 -24.05 30.22
CA PRO A 225 8.96 -24.29 31.57
C PRO A 225 7.70 -23.46 31.81
N LYS A 226 6.69 -24.08 32.49
CA LYS A 226 5.35 -23.48 32.70
C LYS A 226 5.35 -22.15 33.45
N GLU A 227 6.47 -21.72 33.98
CA GLU A 227 6.59 -20.53 34.84
C GLU A 227 6.61 -19.19 34.12
N LYS A 228 6.79 -19.14 32.77
CA LYS A 228 6.85 -17.89 32.04
C LYS A 228 5.69 -17.72 31.04
N LYS A 229 4.46 -17.80 31.51
CA LYS A 229 3.26 -17.43 30.72
C LYS A 229 3.32 -16.00 30.10
N ARG A 230 4.14 -15.11 30.66
CA ARG A 230 4.33 -13.74 30.14
C ARG A 230 5.16 -13.69 28.85
N LEU A 231 6.16 -14.57 28.68
CA LEU A 231 7.00 -14.59 27.46
C LEU A 231 6.35 -15.32 26.29
N ARG A 232 5.38 -16.21 26.56
CA ARG A 232 4.65 -16.91 25.48
C ARG A 232 3.74 -16.00 24.64
N ARG A 233 3.50 -14.77 25.10
CA ARG A 233 2.74 -13.76 24.34
C ARG A 233 3.59 -12.99 23.30
N LEU A 234 4.92 -13.02 23.44
CA LEU A 234 5.82 -12.29 22.54
C LEU A 234 5.91 -12.90 21.13
N PRO A 235 6.06 -14.23 20.93
CA PRO A 235 6.07 -14.81 19.59
C PRO A 235 4.73 -14.67 18.86
N GLY A 236 3.60 -14.83 19.58
CA GLY A 236 2.28 -14.63 19.02
C GLY A 236 2.01 -13.17 18.60
N ALA A 237 2.53 -12.20 19.35
CA ALA A 237 2.44 -10.79 19.00
C ALA A 237 3.27 -10.44 17.77
N LEU A 238 4.44 -11.07 17.59
CA LEU A 238 5.28 -10.90 16.39
C LEU A 238 4.65 -11.56 15.16
N CYS A 239 4.06 -12.75 15.30
CA CYS A 239 3.32 -13.40 14.22
C CYS A 239 2.04 -12.63 13.86
N HIS A 240 1.29 -12.13 14.85
CA HIS A 240 0.15 -11.25 14.60
C HIS A 240 0.56 -9.91 13.99
N GLY A 241 1.70 -9.35 14.40
CA GLY A 241 2.25 -8.14 13.79
C GLY A 241 2.64 -8.37 12.32
N ALA A 242 3.25 -9.49 12.00
CA ALA A 242 3.63 -9.84 10.62
C ALA A 242 2.39 -10.09 9.72
N VAL A 243 1.33 -10.70 10.24
CA VAL A 243 0.08 -10.93 9.51
C VAL A 243 -0.68 -9.62 9.29
N THR A 244 -0.57 -8.65 10.20
CA THR A 244 -1.21 -7.34 10.06
C THR A 244 -0.38 -6.33 9.27
N SER A 245 0.90 -6.61 9.01
CA SER A 245 1.79 -5.72 8.23
C SER A 245 1.96 -6.12 6.75
N LEU A 246 1.38 -7.25 6.33
CA LEU A 246 1.30 -7.69 4.92
C LEU A 246 -0.07 -7.38 4.33
#